data_da4531e7df84d188464fc7fc2e7b7d84
#
_entry.id   da4531e7df84d188464fc7fc2e7b7d84
#
_cell.length_a   1.000
_cell.length_b   1.000
_cell.length_c   1.000
_cell.angle_alpha   90.00
_cell.angle_beta   90.00
_cell.angle_gamma   90.00
#
_symmetry.space_group_name_H-M   'P 1'
#
loop_
_entity.id
_entity.type
_entity.pdbx_description
1 polymer ?
#
loop_
_entity_poly.entity_id
_entity_poly.type
_entity_poly.pdbx_seq_one_letter_code
_entity_poly.pdbx_strand_id
1 'polypeptide(L)'
;MLLLSCGQSERDGRVKAVGDKTKIESSIRAEVVSDTTLIVEEEFDLFLQKFSEQRSFQLNRVKFPINVTVPNTDDEGMAPIEETIGRYDWEMLDFTYDSTFLTRPYDQYYQVVRFWNDTAVVEIRGIDNGIYADYYFELIDKQWYLVTLYEASF
;
A
#
# COMPACT_ATOMS: atom_id res chain seq x y z
N MET A 1 -68.22 -25.69 -19.85
CA MET A 1 -68.91 -26.70 -19.00
C MET A 1 -68.41 -26.40 -17.58
N LEU A 2 -69.22 -25.63 -16.86
CA LEU A 2 -69.85 -25.99 -15.59
C LEU A 2 -68.88 -26.03 -14.40
N LEU A 3 -68.97 -25.32 -13.37
CA LEU A 3 -69.91 -24.61 -12.50
C LEU A 3 -69.20 -24.53 -11.15
N LEU A 4 -69.10 -23.32 -10.50
CA LEU A 4 -69.84 -22.92 -9.31
C LEU A 4 -69.62 -23.74 -8.02
N SER A 5 -69.16 -23.05 -6.89
CA SER A 5 -70.08 -22.65 -5.81
C SER A 5 -69.21 -22.19 -4.62
N CYS A 6 -69.24 -20.97 -4.20
CA CYS A 6 -70.03 -20.32 -3.13
C CYS A 6 -70.03 -21.00 -1.75
N GLY A 7 -69.67 -20.26 -0.72
CA GLY A 7 -69.97 -20.59 0.67
C GLY A 7 -69.48 -19.51 1.63
N GLN A 8 -70.30 -18.47 1.90
CA GLN A 8 -70.22 -17.55 3.01
C GLN A 8 -70.62 -18.21 4.32
N SER A 9 -70.00 -17.81 5.42
CA SER A 9 -70.72 -17.66 6.70
C SER A 9 -70.00 -16.73 7.68
N GLU A 10 -70.64 -15.65 7.95
CA GLU A 10 -70.43 -14.74 9.07
C GLU A 10 -70.67 -15.40 10.40
N ARG A 11 -69.98 -14.89 11.45
CA ARG A 11 -70.51 -14.52 12.80
C ARG A 11 -69.39 -13.96 13.63
N ASP A 12 -69.33 -12.67 13.81
CA ASP A 12 -69.75 -11.80 14.91
C ASP A 12 -69.44 -12.33 16.33
N GLY A 13 -68.59 -11.57 17.07
CA GLY A 13 -68.24 -11.84 18.45
C GLY A 13 -67.44 -10.69 19.07
N ARG A 14 -68.13 -9.63 19.35
CA ARG A 14 -67.67 -8.42 20.06
C ARG A 14 -67.40 -8.74 21.55
N VAL A 15 -66.17 -8.48 22.06
CA VAL A 15 -65.94 -8.16 23.49
C VAL A 15 -64.92 -7.06 23.63
N LYS A 16 -65.25 -6.17 24.57
CA LYS A 16 -64.69 -4.86 24.90
C LYS A 16 -63.32 -4.91 25.54
N ALA A 17 -62.66 -3.76 25.31
CA ALA A 17 -61.53 -3.13 25.97
C ALA A 17 -61.33 -3.38 27.48
N VAL A 18 -60.05 -3.45 27.89
CA VAL A 18 -59.49 -2.71 29.01
C VAL A 18 -58.03 -2.42 28.71
N GLY A 19 -57.66 -1.15 28.85
CA GLY A 19 -56.33 -0.68 28.61
C GLY A 19 -55.34 -1.09 29.73
N ASP A 20 -54.15 -1.27 29.32
CA ASP A 20 -53.03 -1.01 30.24
C ASP A 20 -51.87 -0.39 29.45
N LYS A 21 -51.55 0.83 29.89
CA LYS A 21 -50.41 1.59 29.39
C LYS A 21 -49.14 1.07 30.06
N THR A 22 -48.51 0.12 29.45
CA THR A 22 -47.13 -0.20 29.84
C THR A 22 -46.17 0.54 28.94
N LYS A 23 -45.65 1.61 29.50
CA LYS A 23 -44.56 2.43 29.00
C LYS A 23 -43.33 1.54 28.82
N ILE A 24 -43.06 1.13 27.61
CA ILE A 24 -41.79 0.50 27.27
C ILE A 24 -40.80 1.65 27.02
N GLU A 25 -40.07 1.98 28.07
CA GLU A 25 -38.82 2.71 27.95
C GLU A 25 -37.82 1.78 27.23
N SER A 26 -37.74 1.91 25.89
CA SER A 26 -36.62 1.37 25.16
C SER A 26 -35.37 2.16 25.55
N SER A 27 -34.65 1.59 26.52
CA SER A 27 -33.27 1.99 26.78
C SER A 27 -32.47 1.81 25.52
N ILE A 28 -32.29 2.88 24.76
CA ILE A 28 -31.29 2.94 23.67
C ILE A 28 -29.94 2.93 24.38
N ARG A 29 -29.42 1.73 24.57
CA ARG A 29 -28.02 1.53 24.91
C ARG A 29 -27.22 1.99 23.70
N ALA A 30 -26.70 3.20 23.75
CA ALA A 30 -25.72 3.65 22.84
C ALA A 30 -24.53 2.68 22.93
N GLU A 31 -24.42 1.77 22.00
CA GLU A 31 -23.18 1.09 21.75
C GLU A 31 -22.16 2.16 21.37
N VAL A 32 -21.23 2.39 22.27
CA VAL A 32 -19.98 3.08 21.93
C VAL A 32 -19.29 2.16 20.94
N VAL A 33 -19.49 2.43 19.67
CA VAL A 33 -18.66 1.90 18.60
C VAL A 33 -17.29 2.50 18.85
N SER A 34 -16.43 1.75 19.53
CA SER A 34 -15.02 2.05 19.59
C SER A 34 -14.56 2.09 18.13
N ASP A 35 -14.24 3.27 17.67
CA ASP A 35 -13.60 3.51 16.38
C ASP A 35 -12.18 2.90 16.43
N THR A 36 -12.14 1.57 16.41
CA THR A 36 -10.92 0.83 16.18
C THR A 36 -10.67 0.92 14.69
N THR A 37 -10.07 2.01 14.29
CA THR A 37 -9.48 2.13 12.95
C THR A 37 -8.54 0.94 12.81
N LEU A 38 -8.97 -0.08 12.08
CA LEU A 38 -8.10 -1.19 11.70
C LEU A 38 -7.00 -0.56 10.86
N ILE A 39 -5.83 -0.39 11.44
CA ILE A 39 -4.65 0.07 10.71
C ILE A 39 -4.29 -1.09 9.78
N VAL A 40 -4.75 -0.98 8.53
CA VAL A 40 -4.44 -1.93 7.47
C VAL A 40 -2.99 -1.71 7.03
N GLU A 41 -2.28 -2.79 6.80
CA GLU A 41 -0.93 -2.77 6.25
C GLU A 41 -0.96 -2.13 4.85
N GLU A 42 0.02 -1.28 4.55
CA GLU A 42 0.11 -0.58 3.27
C GLU A 42 0.57 -1.53 2.16
N GLU A 43 -0.23 -1.63 1.12
CA GLU A 43 0.10 -2.39 -0.08
C GLU A 43 1.32 -1.80 -0.79
N PHE A 44 2.35 -2.62 -1.05
CA PHE A 44 3.63 -2.16 -1.59
C PHE A 44 3.51 -1.56 -2.99
N ASP A 45 2.71 -2.15 -3.88
CA ASP A 45 2.56 -1.66 -5.26
C ASP A 45 1.91 -0.28 -5.30
N LEU A 46 0.88 -0.05 -4.46
CA LEU A 46 0.22 1.26 -4.33
C LEU A 46 1.14 2.29 -3.67
N PHE A 47 1.94 1.86 -2.71
CA PHE A 47 2.97 2.69 -2.11
C PHE A 47 4.01 3.10 -3.16
N LEU A 48 4.57 2.14 -3.91
CA LEU A 48 5.63 2.37 -4.89
C LEU A 48 5.18 3.33 -6.01
N GLN A 49 3.92 3.20 -6.46
CA GLN A 49 3.35 4.13 -7.41
C GLN A 49 3.32 5.56 -6.86
N LYS A 50 2.78 5.79 -5.66
CA LYS A 50 2.76 7.12 -5.03
C LYS A 50 4.16 7.66 -4.77
N PHE A 51 5.08 6.77 -4.37
CA PHE A 51 6.47 7.10 -4.12
C PHE A 51 7.16 7.63 -5.38
N SER A 52 6.87 7.04 -6.54
CA SER A 52 7.40 7.47 -7.84
C SER A 52 6.77 8.77 -8.36
N GLU A 53 5.47 8.99 -8.10
CA GLU A 53 4.73 10.11 -8.68
C GLU A 53 4.74 11.38 -7.83
N GLN A 54 4.88 11.26 -6.48
CA GLN A 54 4.63 12.36 -5.55
C GLN A 54 5.87 12.71 -4.74
N ARG A 55 6.56 13.80 -5.10
CA ARG A 55 7.77 14.27 -4.42
C ARG A 55 7.60 14.43 -2.90
N SER A 56 6.52 15.06 -2.45
CA SER A 56 6.29 15.28 -1.02
C SER A 56 6.06 13.97 -0.26
N PHE A 57 5.37 13.02 -0.88
CA PHE A 57 5.20 11.68 -0.33
C PHE A 57 6.53 10.94 -0.25
N GLN A 58 7.32 10.93 -1.32
CA GLN A 58 8.64 10.31 -1.34
C GLN A 58 9.55 10.85 -0.24
N LEU A 59 9.66 12.19 -0.11
CA LEU A 59 10.47 12.81 0.93
C LEU A 59 10.04 12.46 2.36
N ASN A 60 8.79 12.09 2.58
CA ASN A 60 8.29 11.66 3.89
C ASN A 60 8.44 10.15 4.12
N ARG A 61 8.78 9.41 3.06
CA ARG A 61 8.91 7.95 3.08
C ARG A 61 10.36 7.49 2.85
N VAL A 62 11.32 8.39 2.87
CA VAL A 62 12.75 8.10 2.92
C VAL A 62 13.26 8.36 4.35
N LYS A 63 14.02 7.43 4.90
CA LYS A 63 14.64 7.55 6.23
C LYS A 63 15.95 8.34 6.11
N PHE A 64 15.85 9.66 6.24
CA PHE A 64 17.01 10.54 6.16
C PHE A 64 17.77 10.67 7.49
N PRO A 65 19.12 10.83 7.47
CA PRO A 65 19.98 10.67 6.28
C PRO A 65 19.96 9.22 5.81
N ILE A 66 19.92 9.01 4.48
CA ILE A 66 19.91 7.66 3.92
C ILE A 66 21.34 7.22 3.57
N ASN A 67 21.67 5.97 3.88
CA ASN A 67 22.94 5.36 3.50
C ASN A 67 22.86 4.84 2.07
N VAL A 68 23.91 5.14 1.31
CA VAL A 68 24.08 4.71 -0.08
C VAL A 68 25.44 4.04 -0.20
N THR A 69 25.44 2.85 -0.74
CA THR A 69 26.68 2.18 -1.14
C THR A 69 26.92 2.44 -2.63
N VAL A 70 28.03 3.08 -2.96
CA VAL A 70 28.40 3.43 -4.35
C VAL A 70 29.77 2.86 -4.71
N PRO A 71 30.08 2.64 -6.01
CA PRO A 71 31.42 2.27 -6.43
C PRO A 71 32.43 3.36 -6.08
N ASN A 72 33.58 2.97 -5.58
CA ASN A 72 34.70 3.90 -5.42
C ASN A 72 35.38 4.13 -6.77
N THR A 73 35.15 5.29 -7.36
CA THR A 73 35.74 5.68 -8.64
C THR A 73 37.16 6.27 -8.50
N ASP A 74 37.57 6.63 -7.29
CA ASP A 74 38.85 7.29 -7.01
C ASP A 74 39.98 6.28 -6.75
N ASP A 75 39.64 5.01 -6.49
CA ASP A 75 40.60 3.96 -6.23
C ASP A 75 40.43 2.83 -7.26
N GLU A 76 41.52 2.46 -7.95
CA GLU A 76 41.55 1.36 -8.94
C GLU A 76 41.07 0.01 -8.35
N GLY A 77 40.83 -0.03 -7.04
CA GLY A 77 40.46 -1.22 -6.30
C GLY A 77 38.98 -1.60 -6.30
N MET A 78 38.10 -0.79 -6.80
CA MET A 78 36.65 -1.05 -6.92
C MET A 78 35.96 -1.46 -5.59
N ALA A 79 36.56 -1.18 -4.44
CA ALA A 79 35.90 -1.42 -3.17
C ALA A 79 34.76 -0.39 -3.01
N PRO A 80 33.51 -0.84 -2.77
CA PRO A 80 32.41 0.09 -2.58
C PRO A 80 32.63 0.97 -1.36
N ILE A 81 32.18 2.20 -1.45
CA ILE A 81 32.18 3.16 -0.34
C ILE A 81 30.77 3.45 0.12
N GLU A 82 30.62 3.77 1.39
CA GLU A 82 29.35 4.21 1.96
C GLU A 82 29.31 5.73 2.02
N GLU A 83 28.25 6.29 1.49
CA GLU A 83 27.93 7.70 1.55
C GLU A 83 26.58 7.91 2.24
N THR A 84 26.30 9.14 2.62
CA THR A 84 24.98 9.50 3.15
C THR A 84 24.39 10.66 2.36
N ILE A 85 23.11 10.54 2.00
CA ILE A 85 22.37 11.60 1.34
C ILE A 85 21.40 12.23 2.32
N GLY A 86 21.49 13.55 2.45
CA GLY A 86 20.57 14.36 3.25
C GLY A 86 19.26 14.63 2.50
N ARG A 87 18.24 15.05 3.25
CA ARG A 87 16.92 15.37 2.69
C ARG A 87 16.95 16.46 1.61
N TYR A 88 17.89 17.41 1.72
CA TYR A 88 17.99 18.53 0.79
C TYR A 88 18.74 18.19 -0.50
N ASP A 89 19.57 17.15 -0.45
CA ASP A 89 20.37 16.66 -1.56
C ASP A 89 19.70 15.48 -2.29
N TRP A 90 18.48 15.15 -1.83
CA TRP A 90 17.73 14.01 -2.37
C TRP A 90 17.17 14.31 -3.76
N GLU A 91 17.54 13.47 -4.72
CA GLU A 91 16.94 13.42 -6.05
C GLU A 91 15.77 12.46 -6.06
N MET A 92 14.71 12.83 -6.79
CA MET A 92 13.51 12.01 -6.84
C MET A 92 13.74 10.72 -7.64
N LEU A 93 13.42 9.60 -7.03
CA LEU A 93 13.42 8.29 -7.69
C LEU A 93 12.08 8.04 -8.40
N ASP A 94 12.14 7.41 -9.56
CA ASP A 94 10.98 6.96 -10.32
C ASP A 94 11.11 5.46 -10.62
N PHE A 95 10.21 4.67 -10.03
CA PHE A 95 10.11 3.23 -10.24
C PHE A 95 8.98 2.86 -11.19
N THR A 96 8.46 3.80 -11.95
CA THR A 96 7.49 3.53 -13.01
C THR A 96 8.18 2.72 -14.11
N TYR A 97 7.89 1.44 -14.18
CA TYR A 97 8.53 0.52 -15.11
C TYR A 97 7.50 -0.08 -16.08
N ASP A 98 7.88 -0.13 -17.35
CA ASP A 98 7.16 -0.86 -18.38
C ASP A 98 8.12 -1.70 -19.27
N SER A 99 7.56 -2.59 -20.06
CA SER A 99 8.36 -3.48 -20.93
C SER A 99 9.12 -2.76 -22.04
N THR A 100 8.87 -1.47 -22.29
CA THR A 100 9.60 -0.70 -23.31
C THR A 100 11.05 -0.50 -22.93
N PHE A 101 11.41 -0.54 -21.64
CA PHE A 101 12.79 -0.50 -21.16
C PHE A 101 13.63 -1.68 -21.67
N LEU A 102 13.01 -2.82 -21.96
CA LEU A 102 13.69 -4.00 -22.50
C LEU A 102 14.05 -3.86 -23.99
N THR A 103 13.39 -2.97 -24.72
CA THR A 103 13.51 -2.87 -26.19
C THR A 103 14.09 -1.54 -26.67
N ARG A 104 14.38 -0.60 -25.75
CA ARG A 104 14.98 0.67 -26.15
C ARG A 104 16.43 0.46 -26.64
N PRO A 105 16.96 1.34 -27.51
CA PRO A 105 18.26 1.12 -28.14
C PRO A 105 19.45 1.24 -27.19
N TYR A 106 19.27 1.92 -26.02
CA TYR A 106 20.32 2.16 -25.04
C TYR A 106 19.79 1.91 -23.64
N ASP A 107 20.67 1.58 -22.71
CA ASP A 107 20.36 1.43 -21.29
C ASP A 107 19.15 0.52 -21.06
N GLN A 108 19.17 -0.63 -21.68
CA GLN A 108 18.15 -1.65 -21.45
C GLN A 108 18.28 -2.18 -20.03
N TYR A 109 17.16 -2.28 -19.33
CA TYR A 109 17.12 -2.90 -18.03
C TYR A 109 15.76 -3.54 -17.74
N TYR A 110 15.74 -4.38 -16.72
CA TYR A 110 14.52 -4.88 -16.13
C TYR A 110 14.47 -4.53 -14.64
N GLN A 111 13.27 -4.47 -14.11
CA GLN A 111 12.98 -4.22 -12.71
C GLN A 111 12.29 -5.42 -12.10
N VAL A 112 12.72 -5.82 -10.89
CA VAL A 112 12.13 -6.92 -10.12
C VAL A 112 11.91 -6.46 -8.70
N VAL A 113 10.76 -6.81 -8.12
CA VAL A 113 10.49 -6.60 -6.69
C VAL A 113 10.57 -7.94 -5.97
N ARG A 114 11.35 -8.00 -4.88
CA ARG A 114 11.46 -9.16 -4.01
C ARG A 114 11.05 -8.81 -2.59
N PHE A 115 10.43 -9.77 -1.92
CA PHE A 115 9.93 -9.60 -0.55
C PHE A 115 10.56 -10.62 0.40
N TRP A 116 10.89 -10.16 1.61
CA TRP A 116 11.27 -10.98 2.77
C TRP A 116 10.64 -10.40 4.03
N ASN A 117 9.66 -11.06 4.61
CA ASN A 117 8.95 -10.54 5.77
C ASN A 117 8.53 -9.08 5.58
N ASP A 118 9.02 -8.19 6.43
CA ASP A 118 8.73 -6.76 6.41
C ASP A 118 9.71 -5.96 5.53
N THR A 119 10.40 -6.61 4.61
CA THR A 119 11.36 -5.97 3.69
C THR A 119 10.95 -6.21 2.24
N ALA A 120 11.02 -5.15 1.42
CA ALA A 120 10.92 -5.23 -0.03
C ALA A 120 12.18 -4.64 -0.66
N VAL A 121 12.63 -5.26 -1.76
CA VAL A 121 13.77 -4.74 -2.54
C VAL A 121 13.33 -4.55 -3.98
N VAL A 122 13.52 -3.33 -4.48
CA VAL A 122 13.39 -3.04 -5.91
C VAL A 122 14.77 -3.16 -6.53
N GLU A 123 14.94 -4.17 -7.38
CA GLU A 123 16.18 -4.47 -8.08
C GLU A 123 16.11 -3.92 -9.51
N ILE A 124 17.11 -3.15 -9.92
CA ILE A 124 17.28 -2.70 -11.30
C ILE A 124 18.53 -3.37 -11.86
N ARG A 125 18.36 -4.07 -12.98
CA ARG A 125 19.42 -4.86 -13.63
C ARG A 125 19.50 -4.51 -15.10
N GLY A 126 20.67 -4.02 -15.52
CA GLY A 126 20.97 -3.77 -16.91
C GLY A 126 21.06 -5.05 -17.75
N ILE A 127 20.87 -4.89 -19.05
CA ILE A 127 21.03 -5.96 -20.04
C ILE A 127 22.22 -5.58 -20.91
N ASP A 128 23.29 -6.35 -20.79
CA ASP A 128 24.57 -6.12 -21.50
C ASP A 128 25.15 -4.71 -21.27
N ASN A 129 24.88 -4.13 -20.09
CA ASN A 129 25.39 -2.83 -19.66
C ASN A 129 25.67 -2.81 -18.16
N GLY A 130 26.21 -1.70 -17.65
CA GLY A 130 26.64 -1.57 -16.26
C GLY A 130 25.53 -1.13 -15.28
N ILE A 131 24.25 -1.12 -15.64
CA ILE A 131 23.18 -0.67 -14.76
C ILE A 131 22.93 -1.71 -13.67
N TYR A 132 23.13 -1.31 -12.42
CA TYR A 132 22.89 -2.14 -11.26
C TYR A 132 22.51 -1.28 -10.06
N ALA A 133 21.30 -1.45 -9.53
CA ALA A 133 20.87 -0.80 -8.30
C ALA A 133 19.88 -1.65 -7.51
N ASP A 134 19.96 -1.55 -6.18
CA ASP A 134 19.04 -2.16 -5.23
C ASP A 134 18.52 -1.11 -4.26
N TYR A 135 17.21 -1.01 -4.14
CA TYR A 135 16.52 -0.10 -3.24
C TYR A 135 15.79 -0.89 -2.18
N TYR A 136 16.19 -0.73 -0.91
CA TYR A 136 15.66 -1.50 0.21
C TYR A 136 14.61 -0.71 0.97
N PHE A 137 13.43 -1.29 1.06
CA PHE A 137 12.29 -0.76 1.79
C PHE A 137 11.98 -1.63 2.99
N GLU A 138 11.59 -1.00 4.10
CA GLU A 138 11.12 -1.69 5.30
C GLU A 138 9.70 -1.26 5.65
N LEU A 139 8.89 -2.22 6.09
CA LEU A 139 7.56 -1.99 6.63
C LEU A 139 7.65 -1.64 8.12
N ILE A 140 7.53 -0.36 8.43
CA ILE A 140 7.61 0.18 9.78
C ILE A 140 6.23 0.71 10.18
N ASP A 141 5.68 0.22 11.27
CA ASP A 141 4.34 0.61 11.74
C ASP A 141 3.27 0.53 10.62
N LYS A 142 3.33 -0.57 9.83
CA LYS A 142 2.45 -0.85 8.69
C LYS A 142 2.55 0.12 7.51
N GLN A 143 3.64 0.86 7.41
CA GLN A 143 3.94 1.79 6.33
C GLN A 143 5.34 1.53 5.75
N TRP A 144 5.47 1.57 4.44
CA TRP A 144 6.73 1.36 3.76
C TRP A 144 7.62 2.60 3.77
N TYR A 145 8.92 2.39 3.98
CA TYR A 145 9.96 3.42 3.95
C TYR A 145 11.18 2.92 3.20
N LEU A 146 11.77 3.77 2.36
CA LEU A 146 13.11 3.53 1.82
C LEU A 146 14.14 3.77 2.92
N VAL A 147 14.97 2.76 3.19
CA VAL A 147 15.91 2.77 4.32
C VAL A 147 17.37 2.78 3.89
N THR A 148 17.70 2.17 2.76
CA THR A 148 19.06 2.19 2.19
C THR A 148 19.01 1.86 0.71
N LEU A 149 20.06 2.18 -0.01
CA LEU A 149 20.21 1.80 -1.41
C LEU A 149 21.66 1.44 -1.73
N TYR A 150 21.80 0.57 -2.69
CA TYR A 150 23.06 0.19 -3.28
C TYR A 150 23.01 0.54 -4.77
N GLU A 151 23.97 1.30 -5.25
CA GLU A 151 24.08 1.65 -6.66
C GLU A 151 25.50 1.35 -7.13
N ALA A 152 25.61 0.50 -8.14
CA ALA A 152 26.88 0.08 -8.72
C ALA A 152 26.85 0.20 -10.26
N SER A 153 26.14 1.20 -10.77
CA SER A 153 26.09 1.47 -12.21
C SER A 153 27.45 2.00 -12.69
N PHE A 154 27.94 1.47 -13.83
CA PHE A 154 29.25 1.79 -14.45
C PHE A 154 29.06 2.47 -15.79
#